data_07fff91186c855c363bdf591b1083445
#
_entry.id   07fff91186c855c363bdf591b1083445
#
_cell.length_a   1.000
_cell.length_b   1.000
_cell.length_c   1.000
_cell.angle_alpha   90.00
_cell.angle_beta   90.00
_cell.angle_gamma   90.00
#
_symmetry.space_group_name_H-M   'P 1'
#
loop_
_entity.id
_entity.type
_entity.pdbx_description
1 polymer ?
#
loop_
_entity_poly.entity_id
_entity_poly.type
_entity_poly.pdbx_seq_one_letter_code
_entity_poly.pdbx_strand_id
1 'polypeptide(L)'
;MRIDRSFISSQNTYPYNNPQCIVVHNTDNFAAGANARAHAKAQHDGNFQNMSAHYYVDDGDTAYQAAPHSRGCWHVGINYGNGNLFGSYGNRNSLGVEMCVQGGYNYEKAFQNTVELVRQLMKETGIPASRVYRHLDICSKNCPSQIIAKGDWTRFKKLISSGSSDSSGNGNTSGEEIYKPGVYKVNDTELNIRIAPNADSKIVGVIRDQGSYTITKIQNGSWGKLLSGAGWINCHKKYCTYGGTASAQKPAAKAISVDGVWGHELTKRLQEIFKTGVDGVISDQPT
;
A
#
# COMPACT_ATOMS: atom_id res chain seq x y z
N MET A 1 -2.24 9.70 -20.12
CA MET A 1 -1.50 10.97 -19.78
C MET A 1 -0.56 11.35 -20.92
N ARG A 2 -0.30 12.65 -21.13
CA ARG A 2 0.68 13.11 -22.12
C ARG A 2 2.10 12.82 -21.63
N ILE A 3 2.98 12.34 -22.53
CA ILE A 3 4.42 12.18 -22.25
C ILE A 3 5.20 13.11 -23.19
N ASP A 4 5.93 14.04 -22.60
CA ASP A 4 6.88 14.91 -23.31
C ASP A 4 8.26 14.22 -23.37
N ARG A 5 8.84 14.15 -24.56
CA ARG A 5 10.11 13.48 -24.84
C ARG A 5 11.24 14.45 -25.22
N SER A 6 11.01 15.75 -25.07
CA SER A 6 11.99 16.79 -25.45
C SER A 6 13.25 16.79 -24.58
N PHE A 7 13.20 16.17 -23.40
CA PHE A 7 14.32 16.08 -22.47
C PHE A 7 15.03 14.72 -22.46
N ILE A 8 14.75 13.85 -23.44
CA ILE A 8 15.50 12.59 -23.54
C ILE A 8 16.99 12.89 -23.80
N SER A 9 17.83 12.33 -22.92
CA SER A 9 19.28 12.45 -23.04
C SER A 9 20.00 11.18 -22.62
N SER A 10 21.32 11.13 -22.87
CA SER A 10 22.20 10.06 -22.37
C SER A 10 22.93 10.44 -21.08
N GLN A 11 22.67 11.63 -20.55
CA GLN A 11 23.31 12.12 -19.32
C GLN A 11 22.97 11.24 -18.12
N ASN A 12 23.97 10.93 -17.31
CA ASN A 12 23.85 10.09 -16.12
C ASN A 12 23.17 8.74 -16.36
N THR A 13 23.45 8.09 -17.50
CA THR A 13 22.85 6.80 -17.85
C THR A 13 23.91 5.79 -18.25
N TYR A 14 23.60 4.51 -18.09
CA TYR A 14 24.39 3.43 -18.65
C TYR A 14 24.06 3.20 -20.13
N PRO A 15 24.99 2.71 -20.94
CA PRO A 15 24.76 2.50 -22.38
C PRO A 15 23.80 1.36 -22.72
N TYR A 16 23.36 0.58 -21.71
CA TYR A 16 22.48 -0.57 -21.89
C TYR A 16 21.46 -0.69 -20.77
N ASN A 17 20.23 -1.08 -21.13
CA ASN A 17 19.17 -1.49 -20.21
C ASN A 17 18.29 -2.55 -20.89
N ASN A 18 17.88 -3.57 -20.13
CA ASN A 18 16.85 -4.54 -20.52
C ASN A 18 15.74 -4.53 -19.47
N PRO A 19 14.76 -3.63 -19.55
CA PRO A 19 13.76 -3.44 -18.50
C PRO A 19 12.93 -4.70 -18.25
N GLN A 20 12.97 -5.21 -17.05
CA GLN A 20 12.18 -6.34 -16.55
C GLN A 20 11.19 -5.93 -15.46
N CYS A 21 11.37 -4.76 -14.88
CA CYS A 21 10.48 -4.20 -13.87
C CYS A 21 10.38 -2.68 -13.99
N ILE A 22 9.37 -2.11 -13.34
CA ILE A 22 9.22 -0.67 -13.14
C ILE A 22 9.41 -0.39 -11.65
N VAL A 23 10.22 0.62 -11.32
CA VAL A 23 10.48 1.04 -9.95
C VAL A 23 9.93 2.43 -9.73
N VAL A 24 9.04 2.55 -8.75
CA VAL A 24 8.40 3.80 -8.36
C VAL A 24 9.18 4.43 -7.22
N HIS A 25 9.47 5.72 -7.40
CA HIS A 25 10.16 6.59 -6.44
C HIS A 25 9.34 7.84 -6.17
N ASN A 26 9.80 8.67 -5.25
CA ASN A 26 9.51 10.09 -5.24
C ASN A 26 10.79 10.90 -4.98
N THR A 27 10.82 12.12 -5.53
CA THR A 27 12.05 12.92 -5.58
C THR A 27 12.54 13.40 -4.21
N ASP A 28 11.70 13.36 -3.17
CA ASP A 28 11.95 13.96 -1.84
C ASP A 28 12.48 15.42 -1.90
N ASN A 29 12.23 16.11 -3.02
CA ASN A 29 12.57 17.51 -3.23
C ASN A 29 11.32 18.38 -3.09
N PHE A 30 11.18 19.01 -1.93
CA PHE A 30 10.03 19.84 -1.56
C PHE A 30 10.23 21.33 -1.90
N ALA A 31 11.30 21.69 -2.58
CA ALA A 31 11.51 23.07 -3.01
C ALA A 31 10.41 23.53 -3.98
N ALA A 32 10.02 24.79 -3.88
CA ALA A 32 9.07 25.39 -4.82
C ALA A 32 9.63 25.30 -6.26
N GLY A 33 8.80 24.85 -7.20
CA GLY A 33 9.19 24.69 -8.60
C GLY A 33 10.02 23.42 -8.92
N ALA A 34 10.31 22.55 -7.95
CA ALA A 34 10.97 21.27 -8.17
C ALA A 34 9.99 20.24 -8.80
N ASN A 35 9.37 20.64 -9.90
CA ASN A 35 8.36 19.86 -10.63
C ASN A 35 8.99 18.87 -11.63
N ALA A 36 8.15 18.07 -12.29
CA ALA A 36 8.59 17.04 -13.22
C ALA A 36 9.41 17.60 -14.39
N ARG A 37 8.99 18.75 -14.94
CA ARG A 37 9.72 19.41 -16.02
C ARG A 37 11.11 19.89 -15.56
N ALA A 38 11.21 20.47 -14.37
CA ALA A 38 12.48 20.96 -13.83
C ALA A 38 13.48 19.81 -13.61
N HIS A 39 13.03 18.67 -13.04
CA HIS A 39 13.87 17.49 -12.86
C HIS A 39 14.32 16.88 -14.20
N ALA A 40 13.40 16.70 -15.16
CA ALA A 40 13.75 16.18 -16.47
C ALA A 40 14.76 17.07 -17.20
N LYS A 41 14.57 18.41 -17.12
CA LYS A 41 15.51 19.38 -17.71
C LYS A 41 16.87 19.34 -17.00
N ALA A 42 16.90 19.26 -15.67
CA ALA A 42 18.14 19.19 -14.91
C ALA A 42 18.95 17.92 -15.25
N GLN A 43 18.30 16.77 -15.41
CA GLN A 43 18.94 15.55 -15.89
C GLN A 43 19.46 15.71 -17.34
N HIS A 44 18.64 16.25 -18.23
CA HIS A 44 19.02 16.51 -19.62
C HIS A 44 20.27 17.39 -19.73
N ASP A 45 20.35 18.43 -18.91
CA ASP A 45 21.47 19.39 -18.91
C ASP A 45 22.72 18.87 -18.16
N GLY A 46 22.67 17.64 -17.61
CA GLY A 46 23.79 17.03 -16.88
C GLY A 46 24.00 17.58 -15.47
N ASN A 47 22.99 18.23 -14.88
CA ASN A 47 23.10 18.86 -13.56
C ASN A 47 22.94 17.88 -12.40
N PHE A 48 22.61 16.62 -12.65
CA PHE A 48 22.55 15.56 -11.65
C PHE A 48 23.87 14.78 -11.63
N GLN A 49 24.34 14.45 -10.41
CA GLN A 49 25.48 13.56 -10.23
C GLN A 49 25.01 12.24 -9.62
N ASN A 50 25.37 11.12 -10.26
CA ASN A 50 25.09 9.77 -9.76
C ASN A 50 23.63 9.49 -9.46
N MET A 51 22.69 10.17 -10.12
CA MET A 51 21.26 9.90 -10.06
C MET A 51 20.59 10.26 -11.39
N SER A 52 19.61 9.45 -11.76
CA SER A 52 18.78 9.67 -12.94
C SER A 52 17.57 8.78 -12.90
N ALA A 53 16.51 9.15 -13.61
CA ALA A 53 15.32 8.33 -13.81
C ALA A 53 14.91 8.32 -15.28
N HIS A 54 14.07 7.38 -15.67
CA HIS A 54 13.52 7.35 -17.00
C HIS A 54 12.39 8.36 -17.16
N TYR A 55 11.60 8.57 -16.11
CA TYR A 55 10.42 9.43 -16.11
C TYR A 55 10.31 10.26 -14.85
N TYR A 56 9.84 11.49 -15.03
CA TYR A 56 9.40 12.39 -13.98
C TYR A 56 7.93 12.75 -14.20
N VAL A 57 7.13 12.70 -13.14
CA VAL A 57 5.69 13.00 -13.15
C VAL A 57 5.31 13.75 -11.87
N ASP A 58 4.37 14.69 -11.98
CA ASP A 58 3.86 15.48 -10.86
C ASP A 58 2.32 15.62 -10.96
N ASP A 59 1.77 16.62 -10.30
CA ASP A 59 0.35 16.97 -10.37
C ASP A 59 -0.04 17.79 -11.62
N GLY A 60 0.87 17.99 -12.56
CA GLY A 60 0.59 18.57 -13.89
C GLY A 60 -0.04 17.54 -14.83
N ASP A 61 -0.32 17.98 -16.06
CA ASP A 61 -0.98 17.12 -17.07
C ASP A 61 0.03 16.38 -17.99
N THR A 62 1.33 16.53 -17.71
CA THR A 62 2.41 16.02 -18.57
C THR A 62 3.48 15.35 -17.73
N ALA A 63 3.78 14.08 -18.06
CA ALA A 63 4.99 13.41 -17.61
C ALA A 63 6.14 13.69 -18.58
N TYR A 64 7.36 13.64 -18.12
CA TYR A 64 8.56 13.90 -18.91
C TYR A 64 9.44 12.66 -18.95
N GLN A 65 9.73 12.18 -20.15
CA GLN A 65 10.72 11.14 -20.35
C GLN A 65 12.11 11.77 -20.45
N ALA A 66 13.03 11.36 -19.58
CA ALA A 66 14.38 11.91 -19.49
C ALA A 66 15.47 10.95 -19.98
N ALA A 67 15.18 9.65 -20.14
CA ALA A 67 16.08 8.68 -20.71
C ALA A 67 15.35 7.66 -21.60
N PRO A 68 15.99 7.14 -22.68
CA PRO A 68 15.43 6.04 -23.47
C PRO A 68 15.35 4.75 -22.63
N HIS A 69 14.38 3.89 -22.90
CA HIS A 69 14.25 2.59 -22.21
C HIS A 69 15.49 1.69 -22.39
N SER A 70 16.22 1.85 -23.49
CA SER A 70 17.45 1.08 -23.79
C SER A 70 18.67 1.49 -22.97
N ARG A 71 18.58 2.55 -22.17
CA ARG A 71 19.66 3.03 -21.29
C ARG A 71 19.29 2.82 -19.83
N GLY A 72 20.24 2.33 -19.03
CA GLY A 72 20.04 2.18 -17.58
C GLY A 72 20.18 3.52 -16.86
N CYS A 73 19.32 3.76 -15.86
CA CYS A 73 19.38 4.96 -15.03
C CYS A 73 19.93 4.66 -13.62
N TRP A 74 20.50 5.68 -12.99
CA TRP A 74 21.09 5.60 -11.65
C TRP A 74 20.01 5.82 -10.59
N HIS A 75 19.19 4.82 -10.26
CA HIS A 75 18.07 4.96 -9.32
C HIS A 75 17.92 3.85 -8.27
N VAL A 76 18.55 2.66 -8.47
CA VAL A 76 18.47 1.52 -7.55
C VAL A 76 19.85 0.86 -7.34
N GLY A 77 20.91 1.66 -7.26
CA GLY A 77 22.28 1.17 -7.25
C GLY A 77 22.88 0.81 -5.87
N ILE A 78 22.22 1.20 -4.78
CA ILE A 78 22.76 1.03 -3.41
C ILE A 78 21.74 0.25 -2.58
N ASN A 79 22.20 -0.79 -1.90
CA ASN A 79 21.40 -1.53 -0.92
C ASN A 79 21.52 -0.88 0.46
N TYR A 80 20.38 -0.47 1.02
CA TYR A 80 20.29 0.18 2.34
C TYR A 80 19.94 -0.79 3.47
N GLY A 81 19.81 -2.09 3.16
CA GLY A 81 19.45 -3.13 4.12
C GLY A 81 19.30 -4.50 3.46
N ASN A 82 18.35 -5.30 3.91
CA ASN A 82 18.08 -6.64 3.38
C ASN A 82 16.99 -6.63 2.28
N GLY A 83 17.18 -5.83 1.23
CA GLY A 83 16.27 -5.81 0.08
C GLY A 83 16.29 -7.17 -0.63
N ASN A 84 15.17 -7.90 -0.58
CA ASN A 84 15.07 -9.26 -1.15
C ASN A 84 15.25 -9.32 -2.66
N LEU A 85 15.07 -8.19 -3.35
CA LEU A 85 15.15 -8.08 -4.81
C LEU A 85 16.47 -7.42 -5.28
N PHE A 86 17.33 -7.00 -4.36
CA PHE A 86 18.62 -6.42 -4.69
C PHE A 86 19.52 -7.47 -5.35
N GLY A 87 20.13 -7.13 -6.46
CA GLY A 87 20.88 -8.06 -7.29
C GLY A 87 20.05 -8.75 -8.39
N SER A 88 18.75 -8.99 -8.15
CA SER A 88 17.84 -9.44 -9.20
C SER A 88 17.39 -8.28 -10.09
N TYR A 89 17.14 -7.11 -9.48
CA TYR A 89 16.81 -5.87 -10.18
C TYR A 89 17.78 -4.75 -9.80
N GLY A 90 18.07 -3.89 -10.76
CA GLY A 90 18.99 -2.78 -10.61
C GLY A 90 18.89 -1.79 -11.75
N ASN A 91 19.89 -0.92 -11.87
CA ASN A 91 19.92 0.20 -12.82
C ASN A 91 19.87 -0.20 -14.31
N ARG A 92 20.18 -1.45 -14.67
CA ARG A 92 20.31 -1.92 -16.06
C ARG A 92 19.24 -2.92 -16.48
N ASN A 93 18.25 -3.16 -15.63
CA ASN A 93 17.11 -4.01 -15.96
C ASN A 93 15.80 -3.51 -15.36
N SER A 94 15.68 -2.21 -15.17
CA SER A 94 14.49 -1.56 -14.66
C SER A 94 14.19 -0.23 -15.34
N LEU A 95 12.95 0.25 -15.20
CA LEU A 95 12.53 1.62 -15.53
C LEU A 95 12.24 2.38 -14.25
N GLY A 96 12.94 3.48 -13.99
CA GLY A 96 12.69 4.37 -12.84
C GLY A 96 11.64 5.41 -13.18
N VAL A 97 10.63 5.54 -12.30
CA VAL A 97 9.58 6.57 -12.35
C VAL A 97 9.61 7.37 -11.07
N GLU A 98 9.87 8.65 -11.17
CA GLU A 98 9.92 9.61 -10.06
C GLU A 98 8.63 10.43 -9.98
N MET A 99 7.85 10.25 -8.91
CA MET A 99 6.79 11.17 -8.54
C MET A 99 7.41 12.41 -7.90
N CYS A 100 7.29 13.57 -8.52
CA CYS A 100 7.80 14.82 -7.98
C CYS A 100 6.88 15.36 -6.89
N VAL A 101 7.48 15.86 -5.80
CA VAL A 101 6.79 16.25 -4.55
C VAL A 101 7.12 17.69 -4.15
N GLN A 102 7.19 18.58 -5.14
CA GLN A 102 7.50 19.99 -4.95
C GLN A 102 6.57 20.67 -3.93
N GLY A 103 7.03 21.77 -3.33
CA GLY A 103 6.20 22.52 -2.39
C GLY A 103 4.86 22.92 -2.98
N GLY A 104 3.78 22.64 -2.25
CA GLY A 104 2.41 22.97 -2.65
C GLY A 104 1.76 22.02 -3.67
N TYR A 105 2.42 20.90 -4.05
CA TYR A 105 1.84 19.95 -5.00
C TYR A 105 0.56 19.29 -4.46
N ASN A 106 -0.34 18.92 -5.36
CA ASN A 106 -1.50 18.12 -5.04
C ASN A 106 -1.13 16.63 -5.06
N TYR A 107 -0.97 16.04 -3.87
CA TYR A 107 -0.58 14.64 -3.73
C TYR A 107 -1.50 13.68 -4.50
N GLU A 108 -2.82 13.84 -4.37
CA GLU A 108 -3.75 12.91 -5.01
C GLU A 108 -3.63 12.96 -6.53
N LYS A 109 -3.49 14.16 -7.11
CA LYS A 109 -3.31 14.31 -8.55
C LYS A 109 -1.96 13.74 -9.01
N ALA A 110 -0.86 14.00 -8.29
CA ALA A 110 0.46 13.43 -8.59
C ALA A 110 0.45 11.90 -8.49
N PHE A 111 -0.23 11.36 -7.47
CA PHE A 111 -0.41 9.92 -7.29
C PHE A 111 -1.19 9.29 -8.46
N GLN A 112 -2.33 9.86 -8.86
CA GLN A 112 -3.12 9.37 -10.00
C GLN A 112 -2.36 9.47 -11.32
N ASN A 113 -1.64 10.56 -11.54
CA ASN A 113 -0.77 10.72 -12.70
C ASN A 113 0.34 9.67 -12.74
N THR A 114 0.92 9.33 -11.59
CA THR A 114 1.94 8.26 -11.49
C THR A 114 1.33 6.90 -11.81
N VAL A 115 0.12 6.62 -11.31
CA VAL A 115 -0.63 5.39 -11.66
C VAL A 115 -0.85 5.32 -13.18
N GLU A 116 -1.35 6.39 -13.79
CA GLU A 116 -1.63 6.43 -15.22
C GLU A 116 -0.37 6.23 -16.07
N LEU A 117 0.73 6.92 -15.72
CA LEU A 117 2.03 6.74 -16.37
C LEU A 117 2.51 5.30 -16.28
N VAL A 118 2.48 4.69 -15.08
CA VAL A 118 2.92 3.30 -14.89
C VAL A 118 2.06 2.33 -15.70
N ARG A 119 0.74 2.53 -15.76
CA ARG A 119 -0.15 1.73 -16.63
C ARG A 119 0.24 1.83 -18.09
N GLN A 120 0.53 3.04 -18.56
CA GLN A 120 0.97 3.26 -19.94
C GLN A 120 2.31 2.55 -20.21
N LEU A 121 3.28 2.65 -19.29
CA LEU A 121 4.57 1.95 -19.40
C LEU A 121 4.41 0.42 -19.37
N MET A 122 3.54 -0.11 -18.52
CA MET A 122 3.21 -1.54 -18.50
C MET A 122 2.67 -2.02 -19.86
N LYS A 123 1.77 -1.22 -20.47
CA LYS A 123 1.24 -1.53 -21.82
C LYS A 123 2.32 -1.47 -22.90
N GLU A 124 3.19 -0.45 -22.85
CA GLU A 124 4.27 -0.23 -23.83
C GLU A 124 5.37 -1.31 -23.74
N THR A 125 5.68 -1.77 -22.54
CA THR A 125 6.82 -2.67 -22.28
C THR A 125 6.45 -4.13 -22.07
N GLY A 126 5.16 -4.44 -21.85
CA GLY A 126 4.70 -5.77 -21.46
C GLY A 126 5.05 -6.15 -20.03
N ILE A 127 5.62 -5.24 -19.23
CA ILE A 127 5.94 -5.50 -17.82
C ILE A 127 4.65 -5.62 -17.01
N PRO A 128 4.38 -6.76 -16.34
CA PRO A 128 3.14 -6.97 -15.61
C PRO A 128 3.11 -6.17 -14.28
N ALA A 129 1.92 -5.90 -13.75
CA ALA A 129 1.74 -5.22 -12.47
C ALA A 129 2.47 -5.90 -11.29
N SER A 130 2.67 -7.23 -11.35
CA SER A 130 3.45 -7.98 -10.35
C SER A 130 4.91 -7.53 -10.29
N ARG A 131 5.46 -7.01 -11.40
CA ARG A 131 6.84 -6.49 -11.50
C ARG A 131 6.93 -4.97 -11.41
N VAL A 132 5.96 -4.33 -10.79
CA VAL A 132 6.04 -2.92 -10.40
C VAL A 132 6.36 -2.87 -8.91
N TYR A 133 7.50 -2.30 -8.56
CA TYR A 133 8.08 -2.30 -7.22
C TYR A 133 8.29 -0.89 -6.70
N ARG A 134 8.42 -0.75 -5.38
CA ARG A 134 8.97 0.45 -4.74
C ARG A 134 10.50 0.33 -4.70
N HIS A 135 11.20 1.44 -4.59
CA HIS A 135 12.62 1.41 -4.23
C HIS A 135 12.85 0.62 -2.93
N LEU A 136 11.93 0.76 -1.96
CA LEU A 136 11.91 0.00 -0.70
C LEU A 136 11.99 -1.51 -0.93
N ASP A 137 11.23 -2.04 -1.88
CA ASP A 137 11.14 -3.49 -2.15
C ASP A 137 12.46 -4.05 -2.70
N ILE A 138 13.24 -3.22 -3.42
CA ILE A 138 14.50 -3.64 -4.03
C ILE A 138 15.68 -3.38 -3.09
N CYS A 139 15.81 -2.17 -2.55
CA CYS A 139 17.01 -1.71 -1.85
C CYS A 139 16.81 -1.37 -0.38
N SER A 140 15.64 -1.62 0.20
CA SER A 140 15.27 -1.25 1.58
C SER A 140 15.31 0.26 1.88
N LYS A 141 15.40 1.13 0.86
CA LYS A 141 15.28 2.58 1.02
C LYS A 141 13.83 2.96 1.28
N ASN A 142 13.56 3.85 2.24
CA ASN A 142 12.21 4.40 2.48
C ASN A 142 11.76 5.30 1.31
N CYS A 143 11.50 4.70 0.16
CA CYS A 143 11.10 5.37 -1.08
C CYS A 143 10.13 4.46 -1.86
N PRO A 144 9.03 4.98 -2.38
CA PRO A 144 8.55 6.37 -2.39
C PRO A 144 7.98 6.81 -1.03
N SER A 145 8.65 7.72 -0.33
CA SER A 145 8.37 8.08 1.06
C SER A 145 6.93 8.59 1.26
N GLN A 146 6.40 9.38 0.32
CA GLN A 146 5.06 9.97 0.40
C GLN A 146 3.96 8.92 0.23
N ILE A 147 4.10 7.99 -0.71
CA ILE A 147 3.16 6.88 -0.90
C ILE A 147 3.20 5.93 0.31
N ILE A 148 4.39 5.67 0.85
CA ILE A 148 4.58 4.83 2.04
C ILE A 148 3.95 5.48 3.27
N ALA A 149 4.23 6.75 3.53
CA ALA A 149 3.70 7.47 4.69
C ALA A 149 2.17 7.53 4.71
N LYS A 150 1.54 7.62 3.53
CA LYS A 150 0.07 7.60 3.39
C LYS A 150 -0.53 6.19 3.39
N GLY A 151 0.29 5.13 3.35
CA GLY A 151 -0.19 3.74 3.27
C GLY A 151 -0.82 3.39 1.91
N ASP A 152 -0.54 4.18 0.87
CA ASP A 152 -1.23 4.12 -0.43
C ASP A 152 -0.62 3.09 -1.41
N TRP A 153 0.42 2.34 -1.05
CA TRP A 153 1.03 1.40 -1.98
C TRP A 153 0.09 0.28 -2.44
N THR A 154 -0.72 -0.26 -1.54
CA THR A 154 -1.72 -1.27 -1.90
C THR A 154 -2.77 -0.70 -2.86
N ARG A 155 -3.20 0.54 -2.64
CA ARG A 155 -4.09 1.27 -3.55
C ARG A 155 -3.43 1.48 -4.91
N PHE A 156 -2.16 1.85 -4.94
CA PHE A 156 -1.36 1.98 -6.16
C PHE A 156 -1.35 0.69 -6.97
N LYS A 157 -0.99 -0.43 -6.33
CA LYS A 157 -0.95 -1.76 -6.95
C LYS A 157 -2.32 -2.18 -7.51
N LYS A 158 -3.39 -1.92 -6.77
CA LYS A 158 -4.76 -2.20 -7.24
C LYS A 158 -5.08 -1.38 -8.49
N LEU A 159 -4.80 -0.07 -8.47
CA LEU A 159 -5.10 0.81 -9.60
C LEU A 159 -4.32 0.43 -10.86
N ILE A 160 -3.03 0.13 -10.79
CA ILE A 160 -2.25 -0.28 -11.97
C ILE A 160 -2.69 -1.64 -12.52
N SER A 161 -3.30 -2.51 -11.71
CA SER A 161 -3.78 -3.83 -12.14
C SER A 161 -5.16 -3.79 -12.80
N SER A 162 -6.00 -2.78 -12.50
CA SER A 162 -7.37 -2.66 -13.02
C SER A 162 -7.48 -2.06 -14.42
N GLY A 163 -6.37 -1.77 -15.08
CA GLY A 163 -6.31 -1.08 -16.38
C GLY A 163 -6.08 -1.93 -17.62
N SER A 164 -6.28 -3.23 -17.58
CA SER A 164 -6.14 -4.12 -18.75
C SER A 164 -7.48 -4.45 -19.41
N SER A 165 -8.25 -3.42 -19.77
CA SER A 165 -9.42 -3.57 -20.64
C SER A 165 -9.54 -2.33 -21.49
N ASP A 166 -9.44 -2.49 -22.80
CA ASP A 166 -9.54 -1.42 -23.79
C ASP A 166 -10.84 -0.64 -23.65
N SER A 167 -10.69 0.68 -23.73
CA SER A 167 -11.79 1.62 -23.80
C SER A 167 -12.43 1.61 -25.20
N SER A 168 -13.69 1.32 -25.28
CA SER A 168 -14.61 2.01 -26.18
C SER A 168 -16.03 1.85 -25.67
N GLY A 169 -16.64 2.95 -25.35
CA GLY A 169 -18.07 3.18 -25.50
C GLY A 169 -18.95 2.80 -24.34
N ASN A 170 -19.48 3.85 -23.77
CA ASN A 170 -20.85 3.94 -23.23
C ASN A 170 -21.24 3.13 -22.00
N GLY A 171 -21.60 3.93 -20.99
CA GLY A 171 -22.14 3.58 -19.70
C GLY A 171 -22.84 2.24 -19.57
N ASN A 172 -22.31 1.44 -18.66
CA ASN A 172 -23.16 0.77 -17.69
C ASN A 172 -22.32 0.38 -16.48
N THR A 173 -22.75 0.83 -15.32
CA THR A 173 -22.18 0.57 -14.01
C THR A 173 -22.25 -0.90 -13.67
N SER A 174 -21.13 -1.62 -13.80
CA SER A 174 -20.91 -2.85 -13.02
C SER A 174 -20.05 -2.50 -11.81
N GLY A 175 -20.67 -2.49 -10.62
CA GLY A 175 -20.18 -1.95 -9.38
C GLY A 175 -18.82 -2.50 -8.95
N GLU A 176 -17.83 -1.64 -8.91
CA GLU A 176 -16.67 -1.85 -8.07
C GLU A 176 -17.16 -1.88 -6.61
N GLU A 177 -17.01 -3.02 -5.94
CA GLU A 177 -17.37 -3.14 -4.53
C GLU A 177 -16.45 -2.25 -3.70
N ILE A 178 -16.92 -1.02 -3.43
CA ILE A 178 -16.23 -0.11 -2.51
C ILE A 178 -16.53 -0.60 -1.09
N TYR A 179 -15.55 -1.28 -0.48
CA TYR A 179 -15.65 -1.64 0.94
C TYR A 179 -15.59 -0.38 1.79
N LYS A 180 -16.55 -0.21 2.70
CA LYS A 180 -16.67 0.97 3.57
C LYS A 180 -16.94 0.55 5.00
N PRO A 181 -16.66 1.37 6.00
CA PRO A 181 -17.08 1.09 7.38
C PRO A 181 -18.59 0.83 7.45
N GLY A 182 -19.00 -0.03 8.36
CA GLY A 182 -20.41 -0.41 8.51
C GLY A 182 -20.56 -1.84 9.01
N VAL A 183 -21.76 -2.40 8.92
CA VAL A 183 -22.06 -3.74 9.39
C VAL A 183 -21.85 -4.75 8.26
N TYR A 184 -21.09 -5.81 8.54
CA TYR A 184 -20.85 -6.94 7.66
C TYR A 184 -21.31 -8.24 8.29
N LYS A 185 -22.14 -9.01 7.57
CA LYS A 185 -22.48 -10.37 7.94
C LYS A 185 -21.38 -11.30 7.41
N VAL A 186 -20.83 -12.12 8.29
CA VAL A 186 -19.86 -13.16 7.89
C VAL A 186 -20.62 -14.34 7.30
N ASN A 187 -20.22 -14.77 6.10
CA ASN A 187 -20.83 -15.90 5.38
C ASN A 187 -19.97 -17.16 5.49
N ASP A 188 -18.69 -17.00 5.81
CA ASP A 188 -17.76 -18.11 5.98
C ASP A 188 -17.97 -18.79 7.33
N THR A 189 -17.78 -20.10 7.37
CA THR A 189 -17.85 -20.90 8.61
C THR A 189 -16.65 -20.72 9.52
N GLU A 190 -15.52 -20.28 8.97
CA GLU A 190 -14.28 -19.97 9.69
C GLU A 190 -13.57 -18.76 9.08
N LEU A 191 -13.82 -17.57 9.63
CA LEU A 191 -13.14 -16.36 9.17
C LEU A 191 -12.06 -15.92 10.17
N ASN A 192 -10.81 -15.90 9.73
CA ASN A 192 -9.67 -15.51 10.57
C ASN A 192 -9.72 -14.04 10.95
N ILE A 193 -9.47 -13.76 12.23
CA ILE A 193 -9.17 -12.43 12.77
C ILE A 193 -7.65 -12.28 12.81
N ARG A 194 -7.12 -11.22 12.23
CA ARG A 194 -5.68 -10.99 12.13
C ARG A 194 -5.24 -9.73 12.85
N ILE A 195 -3.98 -9.70 13.29
CA ILE A 195 -3.41 -8.55 14.01
C ILE A 195 -3.23 -7.32 13.11
N ALA A 196 -3.03 -7.52 11.80
CA ALA A 196 -2.85 -6.47 10.80
C ALA A 196 -3.70 -6.75 9.54
N PRO A 197 -4.00 -5.74 8.71
CA PRO A 197 -4.91 -5.85 7.57
C PRO A 197 -4.24 -6.49 6.34
N ASN A 198 -3.77 -7.72 6.47
CA ASN A 198 -3.21 -8.53 5.37
C ASN A 198 -3.29 -10.03 5.69
N ALA A 199 -3.16 -10.85 4.64
CA ALA A 199 -3.29 -12.31 4.73
C ALA A 199 -2.11 -12.99 5.42
N ASP A 200 -0.95 -12.36 5.49
CA ASP A 200 0.29 -12.93 6.03
C ASP A 200 0.48 -12.62 7.52
N SER A 201 -0.34 -11.70 8.07
CA SER A 201 -0.24 -11.32 9.47
C SER A 201 -0.76 -12.41 10.41
N LYS A 202 -0.24 -12.41 11.63
CA LYS A 202 -0.59 -13.39 12.68
C LYS A 202 -2.11 -13.45 12.90
N ILE A 203 -2.67 -14.66 12.93
CA ILE A 203 -4.03 -14.94 13.32
C ILE A 203 -4.15 -14.79 14.84
N VAL A 204 -5.09 -13.98 15.30
CA VAL A 204 -5.35 -13.68 16.72
C VAL A 204 -6.74 -14.17 17.18
N GLY A 205 -7.54 -14.71 16.26
CA GLY A 205 -8.84 -15.29 16.54
C GLY A 205 -9.52 -15.81 15.28
N VAL A 206 -10.68 -16.44 15.43
CA VAL A 206 -11.50 -16.96 14.33
C VAL A 206 -12.97 -16.70 14.63
N ILE A 207 -13.72 -16.18 13.66
CA ILE A 207 -15.19 -16.07 13.69
C ILE A 207 -15.77 -17.38 13.14
N ARG A 208 -16.70 -18.00 13.90
CA ARG A 208 -17.37 -19.26 13.52
C ARG A 208 -18.88 -19.19 13.54
N ASP A 209 -19.44 -18.08 14.01
CA ASP A 209 -20.90 -17.95 14.25
C ASP A 209 -21.67 -17.36 13.05
N GLN A 210 -20.99 -17.03 11.98
CA GLN A 210 -21.58 -16.34 10.81
C GLN A 210 -22.41 -15.10 11.18
N GLY A 211 -22.02 -14.43 12.27
CA GLY A 211 -22.69 -13.26 12.82
C GLY A 211 -22.46 -11.98 11.99
N SER A 212 -23.12 -10.91 12.42
CA SER A 212 -22.92 -9.56 11.86
C SER A 212 -21.97 -8.74 12.72
N TYR A 213 -20.97 -8.16 12.11
CA TYR A 213 -19.87 -7.46 12.79
C TYR A 213 -19.75 -6.02 12.30
N THR A 214 -19.60 -5.09 13.24
CA THR A 214 -19.37 -3.69 12.91
C THR A 214 -17.89 -3.45 12.59
N ILE A 215 -17.65 -2.92 11.42
CA ILE A 215 -16.34 -2.52 10.91
C ILE A 215 -16.19 -1.01 11.02
N THR A 216 -15.17 -0.57 11.74
CA THR A 216 -14.91 0.86 12.02
C THR A 216 -14.01 1.51 11.00
N LYS A 217 -13.17 0.73 10.31
CA LYS A 217 -12.21 1.19 9.31
C LYS A 217 -11.98 0.11 8.27
N ILE A 218 -11.87 0.50 7.00
CA ILE A 218 -11.38 -0.37 5.92
C ILE A 218 -9.97 0.07 5.55
N GLN A 219 -9.10 -0.91 5.31
CA GLN A 219 -7.72 -0.70 4.90
C GLN A 219 -7.28 -1.84 3.97
N ASN A 220 -6.31 -1.59 3.10
CA ASN A 220 -5.76 -2.60 2.17
C ASN A 220 -6.85 -3.33 1.36
N GLY A 221 -7.75 -2.58 0.74
CA GLY A 221 -8.86 -3.10 -0.06
C GLY A 221 -10.05 -3.53 0.79
N SER A 222 -10.15 -4.80 1.14
CA SER A 222 -11.31 -5.38 1.85
C SER A 222 -11.07 -5.68 3.34
N TRP A 223 -9.95 -5.28 3.93
CA TRP A 223 -9.67 -5.57 5.33
C TRP A 223 -10.38 -4.59 6.25
N GLY A 224 -11.27 -5.10 7.08
CA GLY A 224 -12.09 -4.35 8.02
C GLY A 224 -11.62 -4.49 9.46
N LYS A 225 -11.43 -3.37 10.18
CA LYS A 225 -11.14 -3.37 11.61
C LYS A 225 -12.42 -3.58 12.42
N LEU A 226 -12.46 -4.61 13.22
CA LEU A 226 -13.57 -4.91 14.10
C LEU A 226 -13.74 -3.81 15.17
N LEU A 227 -14.98 -3.40 15.42
CA LEU A 227 -15.34 -2.46 16.49
C LEU A 227 -14.90 -2.98 17.87
N SER A 228 -14.96 -4.30 18.07
CA SER A 228 -14.52 -4.95 19.31
C SER A 228 -13.05 -4.76 19.64
N GLY A 229 -12.24 -4.29 18.69
CA GLY A 229 -10.78 -4.19 18.85
C GLY A 229 -10.03 -5.51 18.66
N ALA A 230 -10.72 -6.64 18.45
CA ALA A 230 -10.10 -7.97 18.34
C ALA A 230 -9.10 -8.10 17.17
N GLY A 231 -9.21 -7.24 16.16
CA GLY A 231 -8.29 -7.26 15.02
C GLY A 231 -8.96 -6.91 13.69
N TRP A 232 -8.45 -7.50 12.61
CA TRP A 232 -8.86 -7.27 11.24
C TRP A 232 -9.43 -8.53 10.61
N ILE A 233 -10.52 -8.41 9.87
CA ILE A 233 -11.12 -9.47 9.07
C ILE A 233 -11.15 -9.08 7.60
N ASN A 234 -11.16 -10.06 6.70
CA ASN A 234 -11.33 -9.80 5.29
C ASN A 234 -12.83 -9.69 4.95
N CYS A 235 -13.29 -8.47 4.68
CA CYS A 235 -14.68 -8.15 4.34
C CYS A 235 -15.03 -8.40 2.86
N HIS A 236 -14.14 -9.04 2.09
CA HIS A 236 -14.41 -9.37 0.69
C HIS A 236 -15.71 -10.19 0.56
N LYS A 237 -16.49 -9.95 -0.52
CA LYS A 237 -17.78 -10.62 -0.78
C LYS A 237 -17.74 -12.15 -0.72
N LYS A 238 -16.58 -12.74 -0.96
CA LYS A 238 -16.37 -14.18 -0.78
C LYS A 238 -16.61 -14.61 0.68
N TYR A 239 -16.34 -13.73 1.64
CA TYR A 239 -16.37 -14.04 3.08
C TYR A 239 -17.47 -13.30 3.84
N CYS A 240 -17.90 -12.13 3.35
CA CYS A 240 -18.83 -11.25 4.05
C CYS A 240 -19.82 -10.59 3.09
N THR A 241 -21.01 -10.25 3.61
CA THR A 241 -22.02 -9.41 2.93
C THR A 241 -22.17 -8.10 3.69
N TYR A 242 -22.10 -6.94 3.01
CA TYR A 242 -22.37 -5.63 3.59
C TYR A 242 -23.88 -5.44 3.85
N GLY A 243 -24.24 -4.79 4.96
CA GLY A 243 -25.63 -4.40 5.24
C GLY A 243 -26.38 -5.35 6.18
N GLY A 244 -25.68 -6.16 6.96
CA GLY A 244 -26.28 -6.93 8.06
C GLY A 244 -26.87 -5.99 9.13
N THR A 245 -27.91 -6.46 9.87
CA THR A 245 -28.31 -5.79 11.12
C THR A 245 -27.25 -6.07 12.17
N ALA A 246 -26.76 -5.02 12.85
CA ALA A 246 -25.80 -5.19 13.93
C ALA A 246 -26.43 -6.07 15.02
N SER A 247 -25.98 -7.32 15.14
CA SER A 247 -26.19 -8.06 16.39
C SER A 247 -25.33 -7.37 17.46
N ALA A 248 -25.85 -7.27 18.68
CA ALA A 248 -25.07 -6.72 19.78
C ALA A 248 -23.76 -7.50 19.89
N GLN A 249 -22.67 -6.91 19.42
CA GLN A 249 -21.35 -7.51 19.60
C GLN A 249 -21.08 -7.52 21.11
N LYS A 250 -20.97 -8.72 21.68
CA LYS A 250 -20.42 -8.85 23.02
C LYS A 250 -19.07 -8.10 23.01
N PRO A 251 -18.81 -7.15 23.91
CA PRO A 251 -17.53 -6.49 23.98
C PRO A 251 -16.43 -7.54 23.94
N ALA A 252 -15.43 -7.36 23.08
CA ALA A 252 -14.25 -8.21 23.14
C ALA A 252 -13.73 -8.09 24.56
N ALA A 253 -13.53 -9.22 25.21
CA ALA A 253 -12.89 -9.24 26.49
C ALA A 253 -11.60 -8.42 26.38
N LYS A 254 -11.49 -7.36 27.19
CA LYS A 254 -10.31 -6.49 27.22
C LYS A 254 -9.09 -7.40 27.32
N ALA A 255 -8.18 -7.29 26.37
CA ALA A 255 -6.98 -8.12 26.38
C ALA A 255 -6.25 -7.85 27.71
N ILE A 256 -6.11 -8.88 28.54
CA ILE A 256 -5.33 -8.79 29.76
C ILE A 256 -3.87 -8.70 29.31
N SER A 257 -3.16 -7.70 29.81
CA SER A 257 -1.71 -7.60 29.56
C SER A 257 -1.03 -8.85 30.16
N VAL A 258 -0.35 -9.61 29.34
CA VAL A 258 0.45 -10.76 29.80
C VAL A 258 1.81 -10.22 30.20
N ASP A 259 1.86 -9.59 31.37
CA ASP A 259 3.08 -9.02 31.98
C ASP A 259 3.75 -9.97 33.00
N GLY A 260 3.14 -11.15 33.20
CA GLY A 260 3.62 -12.13 34.18
C GLY A 260 3.24 -11.80 35.61
N VAL A 261 2.43 -10.75 35.84
CA VAL A 261 2.03 -10.33 37.18
C VAL A 261 0.55 -10.71 37.41
N TRP A 262 0.28 -11.29 38.55
CA TRP A 262 -1.08 -11.56 39.00
C TRP A 262 -1.73 -10.27 39.52
N GLY A 263 -2.47 -9.59 38.66
CA GLY A 263 -3.09 -8.30 38.97
C GLY A 263 -4.61 -8.36 39.13
N HIS A 264 -5.18 -7.27 39.62
CA HIS A 264 -6.61 -7.09 39.86
C HIS A 264 -7.50 -7.39 38.62
N GLU A 265 -7.08 -6.98 37.42
CA GLU A 265 -7.83 -7.24 36.19
C GLU A 265 -7.83 -8.72 35.81
N LEU A 266 -6.72 -9.44 36.01
CA LEU A 266 -6.67 -10.88 35.78
C LEU A 266 -7.58 -11.63 36.78
N THR A 267 -7.53 -11.23 38.04
CA THR A 267 -8.39 -11.80 39.09
C THR A 267 -9.87 -11.61 38.74
N LYS A 268 -10.30 -10.40 38.41
CA LYS A 268 -11.69 -10.13 37.96
C LYS A 268 -12.09 -11.02 36.79
N ARG A 269 -11.22 -11.16 35.83
CA ARG A 269 -11.51 -11.96 34.63
C ARG A 269 -11.67 -13.45 34.95
N LEU A 270 -10.88 -13.99 35.84
CA LEU A 270 -11.02 -15.36 36.31
C LEU A 270 -12.31 -15.54 37.10
N GLN A 271 -12.66 -14.60 37.99
CA GLN A 271 -13.92 -14.60 38.74
C GLN A 271 -15.14 -14.58 37.80
N GLU A 272 -15.11 -13.76 36.71
CA GLU A 272 -16.15 -13.79 35.67
C GLU A 272 -16.27 -15.16 34.98
N ILE A 273 -15.14 -15.78 34.64
CA ILE A 273 -15.09 -17.09 33.98
C ILE A 273 -15.65 -18.18 34.89
N PHE A 274 -15.26 -18.18 36.15
CA PHE A 274 -15.67 -19.16 37.12
C PHE A 274 -17.01 -18.83 37.80
N LYS A 275 -17.66 -17.71 37.42
CA LYS A 275 -18.93 -17.23 37.97
C LYS A 275 -18.88 -17.06 39.50
N THR A 276 -17.77 -16.57 40.01
CA THR A 276 -17.57 -16.20 41.40
C THR A 276 -17.84 -14.71 41.62
N GLY A 277 -17.82 -14.22 42.86
CA GLY A 277 -17.96 -12.78 43.13
C GLY A 277 -16.88 -11.99 42.39
N VAL A 278 -17.28 -10.92 41.65
CA VAL A 278 -16.38 -10.18 40.78
C VAL A 278 -15.95 -8.88 41.46
N ASP A 279 -14.95 -8.96 42.32
CA ASP A 279 -14.36 -7.81 43.03
C ASP A 279 -12.89 -7.56 42.70
N GLY A 280 -12.22 -8.50 42.01
CA GLY A 280 -10.80 -8.44 41.71
C GLY A 280 -9.88 -8.75 42.89
N VAL A 281 -10.42 -9.32 43.97
CA VAL A 281 -9.71 -9.69 45.19
C VAL A 281 -9.69 -11.21 45.34
N ILE A 282 -8.58 -11.80 45.77
CA ILE A 282 -8.43 -13.25 45.92
C ILE A 282 -8.94 -13.73 47.26
N SER A 283 -9.12 -12.84 48.26
CA SER A 283 -9.40 -13.17 49.64
C SER A 283 -10.73 -13.90 49.92
N ASP A 284 -11.71 -13.77 49.02
CA ASP A 284 -13.03 -14.35 49.16
C ASP A 284 -13.24 -15.67 48.43
N GLN A 285 -12.16 -16.35 48.04
CA GLN A 285 -12.26 -17.64 47.38
C GLN A 285 -12.55 -18.72 48.42
N PRO A 286 -13.56 -19.60 48.21
CA PRO A 286 -13.79 -20.71 49.12
C PRO A 286 -12.55 -21.60 49.17
N THR A 287 -12.12 -21.91 50.37
CA THR A 287 -11.03 -22.85 50.69
C THR A 287 -11.45 -24.28 50.37
#